data_4cefddfe941bf0c42d6431637067216d
#
_entry.id   4cefddfe941bf0c42d6431637067216d
#
_cell.length_a   1.000
_cell.length_b   1.000
_cell.length_c   1.000
_cell.angle_alpha   90.00
_cell.angle_beta   90.00
_cell.angle_gamma   90.00
#
_symmetry.space_group_name_H-M   'P 1'
#
loop_
_entity.id
_entity.type
_entity.pdbx_description
1 polymer ?
#
loop_
_entity_poly.entity_id
_entity_poly.type
_entity_poly.pdbx_seq_one_letter_code
_entity_poly.pdbx_strand_id
1 'polypeptide(L)'
;MKKCMVILWVILFSFSGQVLAQSTEIQQLLLNVEKLAQLKKILSNMKKGYEIVSNGYNAIKDISKGNFNLHDAFLDALMQVSPTVRKYKKIGEIIIFQTQLVKEYKSAFRRFDASNLFNANEIKYMGNVYSNLFNKGLQNLDELTMVITAGKLRMSDDERLNAIDRIYIDMGDKLVFLRTFNKENNMLAIQRGREMVDTRVSKKLNGF
;
A
#
# COMPACT_ATOMS: atom_id res chain seq x y z
N MET A 1 17.06 -54.10 47.60
CA MET A 1 16.39 -54.07 46.26
C MET A 1 15.31 -52.99 46.15
N LYS A 2 14.41 -52.84 47.14
CA LYS A 2 13.33 -51.80 47.07
C LYS A 2 13.82 -50.35 46.99
N LYS A 3 14.94 -49.99 47.66
CA LYS A 3 15.51 -48.63 47.65
C LYS A 3 16.13 -48.25 46.28
N CYS A 4 16.73 -49.17 45.56
CA CYS A 4 17.27 -48.95 44.23
C CYS A 4 16.17 -48.72 43.17
N MET A 5 15.05 -49.37 43.36
CA MET A 5 13.89 -49.27 42.46
C MET A 5 13.21 -47.88 42.55
N VAL A 6 13.16 -47.31 43.76
CA VAL A 6 12.63 -45.96 44.01
C VAL A 6 13.53 -44.89 43.40
N ILE A 7 14.86 -45.05 43.51
CA ILE A 7 15.82 -44.08 42.91
C ILE A 7 15.76 -44.13 41.40
N LEU A 8 15.59 -45.30 40.79
CA LEU A 8 15.40 -45.46 39.34
C LEU A 8 14.14 -44.78 38.85
N TRP A 9 13.05 -44.86 39.62
CA TRP A 9 11.76 -44.23 39.31
C TRP A 9 11.83 -42.70 39.38
N VAL A 10 12.55 -42.12 40.36
CA VAL A 10 12.76 -40.68 40.52
C VAL A 10 13.61 -40.12 39.36
N ILE A 11 14.62 -40.86 38.90
CA ILE A 11 15.47 -40.44 37.76
C ILE A 11 14.66 -40.45 36.45
N LEU A 12 13.79 -41.45 36.22
CA LEU A 12 12.93 -41.52 35.05
C LEU A 12 11.90 -40.37 35.02
N PHE A 13 11.39 -39.92 36.17
CA PHE A 13 10.40 -38.82 36.24
C PHE A 13 11.06 -37.44 36.06
N SER A 14 12.37 -37.29 36.31
CA SER A 14 13.09 -36.03 36.15
C SER A 14 13.41 -35.70 34.66
N PHE A 15 13.34 -36.68 33.76
CA PHE A 15 13.59 -36.49 32.31
C PHE A 15 12.40 -36.07 31.48
N SER A 16 11.18 -36.11 32.03
CA SER A 16 9.96 -35.84 31.28
C SER A 16 9.62 -34.37 31.11
N GLY A 17 10.33 -33.47 31.80
CA GLY A 17 10.02 -32.02 31.80
C GLY A 17 10.71 -31.20 30.71
N GLN A 18 11.73 -31.73 30.03
CA GLN A 18 12.51 -30.91 29.08
C GLN A 18 12.01 -30.92 27.63
N VAL A 19 11.16 -31.87 27.26
CA VAL A 19 10.69 -32.03 25.88
C VAL A 19 9.62 -30.98 25.49
N LEU A 20 8.85 -30.49 26.46
CA LEU A 20 7.81 -29.47 26.20
C LEU A 20 8.36 -28.04 26.07
N ALA A 21 9.49 -27.73 26.70
CA ALA A 21 10.12 -26.42 26.61
C ALA A 21 10.78 -26.17 25.22
N GLN A 22 11.40 -27.22 24.65
CA GLN A 22 12.03 -27.12 23.32
C GLN A 22 11.03 -26.93 22.19
N SER A 23 9.81 -27.48 22.29
CA SER A 23 8.77 -27.31 21.27
C SER A 23 8.24 -25.88 21.21
N THR A 24 8.10 -25.21 22.34
CA THR A 24 7.66 -23.81 22.41
C THR A 24 8.73 -22.84 21.92
N GLU A 25 10.00 -23.09 22.19
CA GLU A 25 11.11 -22.27 21.69
C GLU A 25 11.26 -22.40 20.16
N ILE A 26 11.14 -23.59 19.62
CA ILE A 26 11.17 -23.84 18.17
C ILE A 26 9.98 -23.18 17.47
N GLN A 27 8.77 -23.25 18.05
CA GLN A 27 7.59 -22.57 17.52
C GLN A 27 7.76 -21.05 17.57
N GLN A 28 8.34 -20.51 18.62
CA GLN A 28 8.61 -19.08 18.77
C GLN A 28 9.70 -18.61 17.81
N LEU A 29 10.71 -19.44 17.54
CA LEU A 29 11.73 -19.18 16.54
C LEU A 29 11.14 -19.17 15.12
N LEU A 30 10.28 -20.13 14.78
CA LEU A 30 9.57 -20.21 13.51
C LEU A 30 8.67 -18.98 13.30
N LEU A 31 7.90 -18.57 14.31
CA LEU A 31 7.10 -17.35 14.31
C LEU A 31 7.93 -16.08 14.11
N ASN A 32 9.10 -16.01 14.71
CA ASN A 32 10.02 -14.89 14.56
C ASN A 32 10.65 -14.85 13.17
N VAL A 33 10.98 -16.00 12.58
CA VAL A 33 11.47 -16.11 11.20
C VAL A 33 10.38 -15.71 10.21
N GLU A 34 9.14 -16.14 10.43
CA GLU A 34 8.00 -15.74 9.60
C GLU A 34 7.69 -14.24 9.69
N LYS A 35 7.73 -13.65 10.89
CA LYS A 35 7.64 -12.20 11.10
C LYS A 35 8.77 -11.44 10.42
N LEU A 36 9.99 -11.97 10.47
CA LEU A 36 11.13 -11.37 9.78
C LEU A 36 10.97 -11.42 8.27
N ALA A 37 10.46 -12.52 7.72
CA ALA A 37 10.15 -12.65 6.29
C ALA A 37 9.03 -11.69 5.86
N GLN A 38 7.99 -11.52 6.68
CA GLN A 38 6.92 -10.55 6.45
C GLN A 38 7.45 -9.11 6.49
N LEU A 39 8.27 -8.76 7.48
CA LEU A 39 8.93 -7.46 7.57
C LEU A 39 9.84 -7.18 6.37
N LYS A 40 10.61 -8.17 5.93
CA LYS A 40 11.46 -8.07 4.73
C LYS A 40 10.62 -7.88 3.46
N LYS A 41 9.47 -8.55 3.35
CA LYS A 41 8.51 -8.38 2.26
C LYS A 41 7.86 -7.00 2.28
N ILE A 42 7.49 -6.49 3.46
CA ILE A 42 6.96 -5.14 3.65
C ILE A 42 8.02 -4.11 3.25
N LEU A 43 9.26 -4.26 3.70
CA LEU A 43 10.37 -3.37 3.35
C LEU A 43 10.67 -3.38 1.85
N SER A 44 10.66 -4.57 1.21
CA SER A 44 10.80 -4.72 -0.24
C SER A 44 9.65 -4.08 -1.01
N ASN A 45 8.41 -4.22 -0.51
CA ASN A 45 7.24 -3.58 -1.10
C ASN A 45 7.25 -2.07 -0.90
N MET A 46 7.70 -1.58 0.26
CA MET A 46 7.94 -0.16 0.51
C MET A 46 9.01 0.40 -0.43
N LYS A 47 10.12 -0.30 -0.63
CA LYS A 47 11.17 0.09 -1.59
C LYS A 47 10.64 0.14 -3.03
N LYS A 48 9.90 -0.89 -3.47
CA LYS A 48 9.26 -0.91 -4.80
C LYS A 48 8.18 0.18 -4.94
N GLY A 49 7.40 0.38 -3.89
CA GLY A 49 6.39 1.44 -3.83
C GLY A 49 7.04 2.81 -3.96
N TYR A 50 8.14 3.00 -3.29
CA TYR A 50 8.95 4.19 -3.37
C TYR A 50 9.55 4.41 -4.77
N GLU A 51 10.14 3.38 -5.38
CA GLU A 51 10.67 3.46 -6.75
C GLU A 51 9.57 3.85 -7.76
N ILE A 52 8.35 3.36 -7.59
CA ILE A 52 7.21 3.70 -8.45
C ILE A 52 6.77 5.16 -8.22
N VAL A 53 6.73 5.62 -6.97
CA VAL A 53 6.42 7.01 -6.62
C VAL A 53 7.53 7.95 -7.11
N SER A 54 8.79 7.59 -6.91
CA SER A 54 9.95 8.34 -7.38
C SER A 54 9.97 8.43 -8.91
N ASN A 55 9.72 7.33 -9.62
CA ASN A 55 9.67 7.32 -11.08
C ASN A 55 8.45 8.06 -11.62
N GLY A 56 7.29 7.95 -10.97
CA GLY A 56 6.09 8.72 -11.31
C GLY A 56 6.27 10.21 -11.05
N TYR A 57 6.87 10.57 -9.93
CA TYR A 57 7.23 11.93 -9.57
C TYR A 57 8.29 12.51 -10.51
N ASN A 58 9.35 11.76 -10.86
CA ASN A 58 10.37 12.20 -11.80
C ASN A 58 9.82 12.42 -13.22
N ALA A 59 8.85 11.60 -13.66
CA ALA A 59 8.17 11.82 -14.93
C ALA A 59 7.31 13.10 -14.95
N ILE A 60 6.77 13.52 -13.79
CA ILE A 60 6.04 14.80 -13.64
C ILE A 60 7.03 15.96 -13.41
N LYS A 61 8.16 15.71 -12.79
CA LYS A 61 9.20 16.69 -12.50
C LYS A 61 9.97 17.16 -13.74
N ASP A 62 10.12 16.31 -14.76
CA ASP A 62 10.66 16.75 -16.07
C ASP A 62 9.76 17.79 -16.75
N ILE A 63 8.49 17.89 -16.28
CA ILE A 63 7.56 18.96 -16.70
C ILE A 63 7.66 20.20 -15.79
N SER A 64 8.23 20.10 -14.57
CA SER A 64 8.24 21.18 -13.58
C SER A 64 9.61 21.25 -12.88
N LYS A 65 10.48 22.15 -13.33
CA LYS A 65 11.87 22.37 -12.86
C LYS A 65 12.02 22.43 -11.34
N GLY A 66 12.64 21.43 -10.72
CA GLY A 66 13.15 21.51 -9.36
C GLY A 66 13.70 20.18 -8.83
N ASN A 67 14.98 20.15 -8.50
CA ASN A 67 15.71 18.99 -7.96
C ASN A 67 15.33 18.70 -6.50
N PHE A 68 14.24 17.95 -6.26
CA PHE A 68 13.84 17.51 -4.93
C PHE A 68 14.05 16.00 -4.82
N ASN A 69 15.04 15.59 -4.04
CA ASN A 69 15.26 14.19 -3.72
C ASN A 69 14.32 13.82 -2.56
N LEU A 70 13.06 13.47 -2.90
CA LEU A 70 11.99 13.17 -1.93
C LEU A 70 12.39 12.05 -0.96
N HIS A 71 13.24 11.14 -1.41
CA HIS A 71 13.69 9.99 -0.63
C HIS A 71 14.62 10.38 0.53
N ASP A 72 15.70 11.04 0.21
CA ASP A 72 16.69 11.37 1.23
C ASP A 72 16.12 12.39 2.20
N ALA A 73 15.41 13.40 1.69
CA ALA A 73 14.73 14.39 2.53
C ALA A 73 13.63 13.76 3.42
N PHE A 74 12.89 12.75 2.93
CA PHE A 74 11.88 12.07 3.72
C PHE A 74 12.50 11.19 4.81
N LEU A 75 13.54 10.42 4.47
CA LEU A 75 14.23 9.58 5.45
C LEU A 75 14.98 10.43 6.49
N ASP A 76 15.66 11.47 6.07
CA ASP A 76 16.35 12.40 6.97
C ASP A 76 15.35 13.11 7.90
N ALA A 77 14.21 13.55 7.36
CA ALA A 77 13.13 14.12 8.15
C ALA A 77 12.60 13.15 9.19
N LEU A 78 12.35 11.89 8.78
CA LEU A 78 11.84 10.85 9.66
C LEU A 78 12.83 10.46 10.76
N MET A 79 14.14 10.58 10.52
CA MET A 79 15.17 10.31 11.53
C MET A 79 15.24 11.39 12.61
N GLN A 80 14.79 12.62 12.32
CA GLN A 80 14.87 13.76 13.22
C GLN A 80 13.66 13.92 14.15
N VAL A 81 12.54 13.26 13.88
CA VAL A 81 11.38 13.30 14.76
C VAL A 81 11.50 12.31 15.92
N SER A 82 10.63 12.48 16.92
CA SER A 82 10.59 11.61 18.10
C SER A 82 10.38 10.14 17.70
N PRO A 83 10.87 9.19 18.53
CA PRO A 83 10.64 7.77 18.30
C PRO A 83 9.16 7.39 18.20
N THR A 84 8.28 8.11 18.88
CA THR A 84 6.82 7.90 18.86
C THR A 84 6.26 8.18 17.47
N VAL A 85 6.55 9.33 16.89
CA VAL A 85 6.12 9.72 15.55
C VAL A 85 6.77 8.81 14.49
N ARG A 86 8.08 8.57 14.61
CA ARG A 86 8.83 7.74 13.66
C ARG A 86 8.29 6.31 13.52
N LYS A 87 7.81 5.72 14.63
CA LYS A 87 7.26 4.37 14.67
C LYS A 87 5.77 4.31 14.31
N TYR A 88 5.15 5.45 13.99
CA TYR A 88 3.73 5.47 13.73
C TYR A 88 3.39 4.79 12.41
N LYS A 89 2.73 3.64 12.49
CA LYS A 89 2.49 2.74 11.36
C LYS A 89 1.73 3.39 10.19
N LYS A 90 0.86 4.37 10.47
CA LYS A 90 0.06 5.06 9.46
C LYS A 90 0.94 5.82 8.45
N ILE A 91 2.15 6.23 8.82
CA ILE A 91 3.12 6.85 7.88
C ILE A 91 3.42 5.88 6.73
N GLY A 92 3.74 4.62 7.05
CA GLY A 92 3.98 3.59 6.02
C GLY A 92 2.72 3.24 5.23
N GLU A 93 1.57 3.19 5.90
CA GLU A 93 0.29 2.90 5.27
C GLU A 93 -0.12 3.98 4.26
N ILE A 94 0.12 5.27 4.53
CA ILE A 94 -0.10 6.39 3.60
C ILE A 94 0.71 6.20 2.31
N ILE A 95 1.98 5.81 2.42
CA ILE A 95 2.84 5.54 1.26
C ILE A 95 2.31 4.34 0.47
N ILE A 96 1.84 3.31 1.17
CA ILE A 96 1.21 2.13 0.54
C ILE A 96 -0.05 2.55 -0.22
N PHE A 97 -0.91 3.40 0.34
CA PHE A 97 -2.11 3.91 -0.33
C PHE A 97 -1.77 4.67 -1.61
N GLN A 98 -0.77 5.54 -1.59
CA GLN A 98 -0.32 6.24 -2.79
C GLN A 98 0.18 5.26 -3.86
N THR A 99 0.93 4.24 -3.45
CA THR A 99 1.42 3.20 -4.37
C THR A 99 0.28 2.41 -5.00
N GLN A 100 -0.72 2.04 -4.19
CA GLN A 100 -1.91 1.33 -4.67
C GLN A 100 -2.71 2.21 -5.62
N LEU A 101 -2.92 3.48 -5.28
CA LEU A 101 -3.60 4.45 -6.12
C LEU A 101 -2.96 4.54 -7.52
N VAL A 102 -1.62 4.71 -7.57
CA VAL A 102 -0.87 4.76 -8.84
C VAL A 102 -1.01 3.45 -9.62
N LYS A 103 -0.85 2.31 -8.98
CA LYS A 103 -0.95 0.99 -9.61
C LYS A 103 -2.35 0.74 -10.17
N GLU A 104 -3.38 1.03 -9.38
CA GLU A 104 -4.77 0.76 -9.74
C GLU A 104 -5.26 1.68 -10.87
N TYR A 105 -4.97 2.99 -10.82
CA TYR A 105 -5.38 3.88 -11.91
C TYR A 105 -4.66 3.57 -13.22
N LYS A 106 -3.35 3.31 -13.19
CA LYS A 106 -2.59 2.95 -14.41
C LYS A 106 -3.11 1.67 -15.06
N SER A 107 -3.46 0.68 -14.24
CA SER A 107 -4.05 -0.57 -14.73
C SER A 107 -5.44 -0.36 -15.33
N ALA A 108 -6.29 0.41 -14.64
CA ALA A 108 -7.64 0.70 -15.10
C ALA A 108 -7.63 1.53 -16.38
N PHE A 109 -6.84 2.60 -16.44
CA PHE A 109 -6.74 3.47 -17.61
C PHE A 109 -6.31 2.68 -18.86
N ARG A 110 -5.24 1.89 -18.76
CA ARG A 110 -4.80 1.04 -19.89
C ARG A 110 -5.87 0.07 -20.36
N ARG A 111 -6.63 -0.52 -19.43
CA ARG A 111 -7.71 -1.46 -19.76
C ARG A 111 -8.87 -0.77 -20.47
N PHE A 112 -9.28 0.42 -20.02
CA PHE A 112 -10.36 1.18 -20.63
C PHE A 112 -9.97 1.71 -22.01
N ASP A 113 -8.76 2.24 -22.15
CA ASP A 113 -8.23 2.74 -23.42
C ASP A 113 -8.14 1.61 -24.46
N ALA A 114 -7.59 0.45 -24.08
CA ALA A 114 -7.46 -0.70 -24.97
C ALA A 114 -8.80 -1.40 -25.31
N SER A 115 -9.88 -1.13 -24.57
CA SER A 115 -11.16 -1.82 -24.76
C SER A 115 -11.91 -1.38 -26.02
N ASN A 116 -11.64 -0.19 -26.55
CA ASN A 116 -12.38 0.47 -27.63
C ASN A 116 -13.89 0.63 -27.35
N LEU A 117 -14.29 0.58 -26.06
CA LEU A 117 -15.68 0.73 -25.62
C LEU A 117 -16.00 2.16 -25.18
N PHE A 118 -15.00 3.02 -25.11
CA PHE A 118 -15.11 4.41 -24.70
C PHE A 118 -14.65 5.34 -25.84
N ASN A 119 -15.33 6.47 -25.99
CA ASN A 119 -14.92 7.49 -26.95
C ASN A 119 -13.76 8.34 -26.40
N ALA A 120 -13.13 9.12 -27.27
CA ALA A 120 -11.94 9.92 -26.92
C ALA A 120 -12.21 10.92 -25.78
N ASN A 121 -13.42 11.50 -25.68
CA ASN A 121 -13.76 12.43 -24.62
C ASN A 121 -13.91 11.72 -23.26
N GLU A 122 -14.45 10.51 -23.25
CA GLU A 122 -14.59 9.70 -22.04
C GLU A 122 -13.20 9.25 -21.54
N ILE A 123 -12.32 8.80 -22.42
CA ILE A 123 -10.92 8.44 -22.07
C ILE A 123 -10.20 9.68 -21.53
N LYS A 124 -10.35 10.84 -22.16
CA LYS A 124 -9.79 12.11 -21.67
C LYS A 124 -10.33 12.48 -20.28
N TYR A 125 -11.64 12.33 -20.07
CA TYR A 125 -12.26 12.57 -18.77
C TYR A 125 -11.69 11.65 -17.69
N MET A 126 -11.60 10.34 -17.94
CA MET A 126 -10.98 9.39 -17.02
C MET A 126 -9.52 9.78 -16.72
N GLY A 127 -8.75 10.15 -17.73
CA GLY A 127 -7.38 10.64 -17.57
C GLY A 127 -7.29 11.85 -16.65
N ASN A 128 -8.20 12.82 -16.80
CA ASN A 128 -8.25 14.00 -15.94
C ASN A 128 -8.61 13.65 -14.49
N VAL A 129 -9.56 12.74 -14.27
CA VAL A 129 -9.93 12.26 -12.94
C VAL A 129 -8.72 11.59 -12.27
N TYR A 130 -8.03 10.69 -12.95
CA TYR A 130 -6.85 10.01 -12.43
C TYR A 130 -5.69 10.97 -12.14
N SER A 131 -5.44 11.93 -13.05
CA SER A 131 -4.40 12.95 -12.85
C SER A 131 -4.69 13.82 -11.63
N ASN A 132 -5.94 14.27 -11.46
CA ASN A 132 -6.35 15.06 -10.30
C ASN A 132 -6.17 14.26 -9.00
N LEU A 133 -6.61 13.00 -9.00
CA LEU A 133 -6.49 12.12 -7.84
C LEU A 133 -5.02 11.87 -7.46
N PHE A 134 -4.16 11.64 -8.46
CA PHE A 134 -2.73 11.49 -8.28
C PHE A 134 -2.09 12.74 -7.67
N ASN A 135 -2.40 13.92 -8.22
CA ASN A 135 -1.87 15.20 -7.72
C ASN A 135 -2.31 15.49 -6.28
N LYS A 136 -3.56 15.20 -5.93
CA LYS A 136 -4.04 15.29 -4.55
C LYS A 136 -3.34 14.31 -3.61
N GLY A 137 -3.00 13.12 -4.09
CA GLY A 137 -2.19 12.17 -3.34
C GLY A 137 -0.76 12.67 -3.11
N LEU A 138 -0.14 13.31 -4.10
CA LEU A 138 1.18 13.97 -3.94
C LEU A 138 1.13 15.07 -2.89
N GLN A 139 0.09 15.92 -2.90
CA GLN A 139 -0.09 16.97 -1.88
C GLN A 139 -0.13 16.38 -0.46
N ASN A 140 -0.78 15.24 -0.29
CA ASN A 140 -0.79 14.54 1.00
C ASN A 140 0.61 14.02 1.41
N LEU A 141 1.41 13.56 0.46
CA LEU A 141 2.80 13.14 0.74
C LEU A 141 3.68 14.35 1.09
N ASP A 142 3.48 15.49 0.44
CA ASP A 142 4.18 16.74 0.76
C ASP A 142 3.78 17.22 2.17
N GLU A 143 2.50 17.20 2.52
CA GLU A 143 2.01 17.52 3.86
C GLU A 143 2.58 16.56 4.91
N LEU A 144 2.55 15.24 4.63
CA LEU A 144 3.18 14.25 5.51
C LEU A 144 4.66 14.56 5.74
N THR A 145 5.39 14.89 4.69
CA THR A 145 6.81 15.24 4.78
C THR A 145 7.02 16.48 5.66
N MET A 146 6.17 17.51 5.54
CA MET A 146 6.24 18.68 6.42
C MET A 146 5.96 18.34 7.89
N VAL A 147 4.95 17.50 8.15
CA VAL A 147 4.56 17.07 9.50
C VAL A 147 5.65 16.25 10.17
N ILE A 148 6.32 15.36 9.44
CA ILE A 148 7.40 14.52 9.99
C ILE A 148 8.78 15.19 9.99
N THR A 149 8.95 16.38 9.40
CA THR A 149 10.23 17.08 9.42
C THR A 149 10.36 17.88 10.73
N ALA A 150 11.39 17.56 11.52
CA ALA A 150 11.70 18.31 12.73
C ALA A 150 12.04 19.77 12.36
N GLY A 151 11.55 20.71 13.20
CA GLY A 151 11.86 22.13 13.05
C GLY A 151 11.12 22.88 11.95
N LYS A 152 10.45 22.23 10.99
CA LYS A 152 9.64 22.93 9.98
C LYS A 152 8.32 23.46 10.55
N LEU A 153 7.71 22.72 11.47
CA LEU A 153 6.48 23.12 12.14
C LEU A 153 6.66 23.08 13.65
N ARG A 154 6.17 24.12 14.36
CA ARG A 154 6.08 24.11 15.82
C ARG A 154 4.88 23.29 16.26
N MET A 155 5.05 21.96 16.24
CA MET A 155 4.01 20.99 16.61
C MET A 155 4.55 20.04 17.67
N SER A 156 3.71 19.74 18.65
CA SER A 156 3.90 18.62 19.58
C SER A 156 3.75 17.28 18.86
N ASP A 157 4.20 16.20 19.51
CA ASP A 157 4.03 14.85 18.95
C ASP A 157 2.54 14.50 18.73
N ASP A 158 1.65 14.88 19.67
CA ASP A 158 0.22 14.64 19.56
C ASP A 158 -0.41 15.39 18.37
N GLU A 159 -0.01 16.63 18.15
CA GLU A 159 -0.47 17.39 16.98
C GLU A 159 0.03 16.76 15.67
N ARG A 160 1.25 16.26 15.66
CA ARG A 160 1.81 15.53 14.49
C ARG A 160 1.06 14.23 14.24
N LEU A 161 0.79 13.43 15.27
CA LEU A 161 0.02 12.19 15.14
C LEU A 161 -1.39 12.47 14.62
N ASN A 162 -2.07 13.49 15.13
CA ASN A 162 -3.38 13.92 14.66
C ASN A 162 -3.36 14.39 13.20
N ALA A 163 -2.30 15.09 12.77
CA ALA A 163 -2.13 15.49 11.38
C ALA A 163 -1.91 14.27 10.46
N ILE A 164 -1.06 13.33 10.89
CA ILE A 164 -0.85 12.06 10.15
C ILE A 164 -2.16 11.27 10.04
N ASP A 165 -2.98 11.26 11.07
CA ASP A 165 -4.29 10.58 11.06
C ASP A 165 -5.24 11.18 10.02
N ARG A 166 -5.29 12.51 9.92
CA ARG A 166 -6.09 13.20 8.89
C ARG A 166 -5.61 12.85 7.48
N ILE A 167 -4.29 12.89 7.26
CA ILE A 167 -3.70 12.51 5.96
C ILE A 167 -4.01 11.05 5.62
N TYR A 168 -3.92 10.16 6.61
CA TYR A 168 -4.23 8.75 6.44
C TYR A 168 -5.68 8.52 6.00
N ILE A 169 -6.64 9.17 6.66
CA ILE A 169 -8.06 9.09 6.31
C ILE A 169 -8.29 9.61 4.89
N ASP A 170 -7.76 10.80 4.58
CA ASP A 170 -7.93 11.43 3.27
C ASP A 170 -7.29 10.60 2.13
N MET A 171 -6.16 9.95 2.37
CA MET A 171 -5.56 9.00 1.42
C MET A 171 -6.40 7.74 1.25
N GLY A 172 -6.99 7.23 2.33
CA GLY A 172 -7.94 6.12 2.29
C GLY A 172 -9.17 6.44 1.44
N ASP A 173 -9.76 7.62 1.65
CA ASP A 173 -10.92 8.10 0.90
C ASP A 173 -10.63 8.23 -0.60
N LYS A 174 -9.44 8.73 -0.97
CA LYS A 174 -8.99 8.77 -2.37
C LYS A 174 -8.93 7.39 -3.01
N LEU A 175 -8.44 6.39 -2.27
CA LEU A 175 -8.35 5.02 -2.76
C LEU A 175 -9.75 4.38 -2.90
N VAL A 176 -10.64 4.64 -1.96
CA VAL A 176 -12.06 4.21 -2.04
C VAL A 176 -12.74 4.85 -3.26
N PHE A 177 -12.58 6.16 -3.44
CA PHE A 177 -13.10 6.87 -4.61
C PHE A 177 -12.59 6.26 -5.92
N LEU A 178 -11.27 6.03 -6.04
CA LEU A 178 -10.67 5.42 -7.22
C LEU A 178 -11.29 4.06 -7.54
N ARG A 179 -11.47 3.21 -6.54
CA ARG A 179 -12.05 1.88 -6.71
C ARG A 179 -13.50 1.93 -7.13
N THR A 180 -14.28 2.84 -6.55
CA THR A 180 -15.68 3.06 -6.94
C THR A 180 -15.75 3.55 -8.38
N PHE A 181 -14.98 4.57 -8.74
CA PHE A 181 -14.89 5.09 -10.10
C PHE A 181 -14.50 4.02 -11.13
N ASN A 182 -13.48 3.21 -10.80
CA ASN A 182 -13.06 2.10 -11.66
C ASN A 182 -14.15 1.03 -11.80
N LYS A 183 -14.88 0.73 -10.73
CA LYS A 183 -15.99 -0.24 -10.74
C LYS A 183 -17.12 0.24 -11.64
N GLU A 184 -17.54 1.50 -11.52
CA GLU A 184 -18.60 2.07 -12.32
C GLU A 184 -18.25 2.08 -13.82
N ASN A 185 -17.05 2.52 -14.18
CA ASN A 185 -16.59 2.48 -15.57
C ASN A 185 -16.45 1.06 -16.10
N ASN A 186 -16.06 0.10 -15.26
CA ASN A 186 -16.00 -1.30 -15.65
C ASN A 186 -17.39 -1.90 -15.90
N MET A 187 -18.39 -1.53 -15.10
CA MET A 187 -19.79 -1.94 -15.35
C MET A 187 -20.30 -1.37 -16.66
N LEU A 188 -20.03 -0.08 -16.94
CA LEU A 188 -20.37 0.55 -18.22
C LEU A 188 -19.69 -0.15 -19.41
N ALA A 189 -18.42 -0.52 -19.27
CA ALA A 189 -17.71 -1.27 -20.30
C ALA A 189 -18.37 -2.64 -20.59
N ILE A 190 -18.75 -3.37 -19.54
CA ILE A 190 -19.43 -4.67 -19.66
C ILE A 190 -20.79 -4.50 -20.38
N GLN A 191 -21.58 -3.49 -20.02
CA GLN A 191 -22.85 -3.20 -20.65
C GLN A 191 -22.67 -2.91 -22.14
N ARG A 192 -21.79 -2.01 -22.51
CA ARG A 192 -21.49 -1.66 -23.92
C ARG A 192 -20.96 -2.85 -24.72
N GLY A 193 -20.13 -3.68 -24.07
CA GLY A 193 -19.64 -4.90 -24.71
C GLY A 193 -20.77 -5.88 -25.06
N ARG A 194 -21.76 -6.04 -24.18
CA ARG A 194 -22.96 -6.85 -24.47
C ARG A 194 -23.79 -6.25 -25.61
N GLU A 195 -24.08 -4.95 -25.57
CA GLU A 195 -24.83 -4.26 -26.62
C GLU A 195 -24.18 -4.40 -28.02
N MET A 196 -22.84 -4.34 -28.07
CA MET A 196 -22.09 -4.58 -29.32
C MET A 196 -22.25 -6.01 -29.84
N VAL A 197 -22.23 -7.01 -28.94
CA VAL A 197 -22.43 -8.42 -29.32
C VAL A 197 -23.86 -8.63 -29.82
N ASP A 198 -24.87 -8.14 -29.10
CA ASP A 198 -26.29 -8.26 -29.45
C ASP A 198 -26.58 -7.61 -30.81
N THR A 199 -26.03 -6.42 -31.03
CA THR A 199 -26.15 -5.72 -32.32
C THR A 199 -25.51 -6.52 -33.46
N ARG A 200 -24.36 -7.13 -33.25
CA ARG A 200 -23.67 -7.96 -34.22
C ARG A 200 -24.45 -9.23 -34.55
N VAL A 201 -25.03 -9.88 -33.55
CA VAL A 201 -25.86 -11.05 -33.73
C VAL A 201 -27.13 -10.71 -34.49
N SER A 202 -27.80 -9.61 -34.10
CA SER A 202 -29.01 -9.13 -34.79
C SER A 202 -28.76 -8.81 -36.25
N LYS A 203 -27.66 -8.13 -36.59
CA LYS A 203 -27.26 -7.87 -37.99
C LYS A 203 -27.07 -9.14 -38.79
N LYS A 204 -26.38 -10.15 -38.19
CA LYS A 204 -26.18 -11.45 -38.87
C LYS A 204 -27.48 -12.20 -39.14
N LEU A 205 -28.43 -12.13 -38.19
CA LEU A 205 -29.74 -12.79 -38.35
C LEU A 205 -30.62 -12.13 -39.37
N ASN A 206 -30.51 -10.80 -39.54
CA ASN A 206 -31.33 -10.04 -40.48
C ASN A 206 -30.68 -9.84 -41.87
N GLY A 207 -29.52 -10.51 -42.14
CA GLY A 207 -28.91 -10.51 -43.47
C GLY A 207 -28.17 -9.21 -43.86
N PHE A 208 -27.76 -8.39 -42.86
CA PHE A 208 -26.95 -7.20 -43.05
C PHE A 208 -25.53 -7.37 -42.57
#